data_049e949c417696f853c3df9697beb5ad
#
_entry.id   049e949c417696f853c3df9697beb5ad
#
_cell.length_a   1.000
_cell.length_b   1.000
_cell.length_c   1.000
_cell.angle_alpha   90.00
_cell.angle_beta   90.00
_cell.angle_gamma   90.00
#
_symmetry.space_group_name_H-M   'P 1'
#
loop_
_entity.id
_entity.type
_entity.pdbx_description
1 polymer ?
#
loop_
_entity_poly.entity_id
_entity_poly.type
_entity_poly.pdbx_seq_one_letter_code
_entity_poly.pdbx_strand_id
1 'polypeptide(L)'
;MRRAGFRYVFLGIENILEGDLEFLRASAKNTERTNGQNTGNATLKAIDYLHRNQMYVVGGLIVGSPGDTRESIEANLEFARRYVDWPYIQHPTPYPRTPMTKDFRDQGLIMNEQLEEYDGTTAVVRTEHLPAEEVEFMRWKAERWMKVHHIPAALRHDPRFVLVQGWKMLAHTFRGSSIRSALALESEKKVFERYRAIRRSEREYV
;
A
#
# COMPACT_ATOMS: atom_id res chain seq x y z
N MET A 1 19.30 -16.43 -6.24
CA MET A 1 18.41 -16.15 -5.09
C MET A 1 17.54 -17.38 -4.75
N ARG A 2 16.67 -17.89 -5.60
CA ARG A 2 15.77 -19.04 -5.30
C ARG A 2 16.53 -20.29 -4.81
N ARG A 3 17.64 -20.67 -5.45
CA ARG A 3 18.50 -21.80 -5.03
C ARG A 3 19.15 -21.59 -3.65
N ALA A 4 19.37 -20.34 -3.24
CA ALA A 4 19.90 -19.98 -1.92
C ALA A 4 18.81 -19.86 -0.84
N GLY A 5 17.56 -20.26 -1.14
CA GLY A 5 16.47 -20.27 -0.17
C GLY A 5 15.60 -19.02 -0.11
N PHE A 6 15.91 -17.96 -0.86
CA PHE A 6 15.03 -16.78 -0.93
C PHE A 6 13.67 -17.15 -1.52
N ARG A 7 12.59 -16.65 -0.93
CA ARG A 7 11.21 -16.88 -1.33
C ARG A 7 10.48 -15.59 -1.66
N TYR A 8 10.84 -14.50 -0.99
CA TYR A 8 10.18 -13.22 -1.03
C TYR A 8 11.17 -12.14 -1.45
N VAL A 9 10.71 -11.17 -2.20
CA VAL A 9 11.46 -9.95 -2.54
C VAL A 9 10.55 -8.76 -2.26
N PHE A 10 11.01 -7.82 -1.45
CA PHE A 10 10.39 -6.52 -1.34
C PHE A 10 10.84 -5.65 -2.52
N LEU A 11 9.89 -5.16 -3.29
CA LEU A 11 10.11 -4.29 -4.43
C LEU A 11 9.46 -2.93 -4.16
N GLY A 12 10.27 -1.90 -3.99
CA GLY A 12 9.78 -0.53 -3.90
C GLY A 12 9.31 -0.05 -5.27
N ILE A 13 8.03 -0.08 -5.51
CA ILE A 13 7.38 0.39 -6.74
C ILE A 13 7.14 1.90 -6.66
N GLU A 14 6.81 2.36 -5.47
CA GLU A 14 6.42 3.70 -5.06
C GLU A 14 5.08 4.11 -5.69
N ASN A 15 5.05 4.34 -7.00
CA ASN A 15 3.86 4.74 -7.75
C ASN A 15 4.00 4.32 -9.22
N ILE A 16 2.89 4.28 -9.98
CA ILE A 16 2.89 3.98 -11.42
C ILE A 16 2.72 5.23 -12.30
N LEU A 17 2.38 6.35 -11.70
CA LEU A 17 2.14 7.62 -12.39
C LEU A 17 3.37 8.51 -12.34
N GLU A 18 3.71 9.14 -13.46
CA GLU A 18 4.96 9.90 -13.59
C GLU A 18 5.00 11.13 -12.67
N GLY A 19 3.90 11.88 -12.55
CA GLY A 19 3.82 13.05 -11.67
C GLY A 19 4.02 12.72 -10.19
N ASP A 20 3.48 11.60 -9.73
CA ASP A 20 3.67 11.13 -8.35
C ASP A 20 5.09 10.64 -8.11
N LEU A 21 5.68 9.97 -9.10
CA LEU A 21 7.08 9.55 -9.03
C LEU A 21 8.03 10.76 -8.99
N GLU A 22 7.70 11.83 -9.67
CA GLU A 22 8.45 13.09 -9.61
C GLU A 22 8.37 13.71 -8.22
N PHE A 23 7.16 13.82 -7.65
CA PHE A 23 6.94 14.29 -6.28
C PHE A 23 7.71 13.44 -5.26
N LEU A 24 7.68 12.11 -5.40
CA LEU A 24 8.40 11.16 -4.55
C LEU A 24 9.92 11.10 -4.86
N ARG A 25 10.41 11.89 -5.82
CA ARG A 25 11.81 11.86 -6.31
C ARG A 25 12.26 10.47 -6.76
N ALA A 26 11.37 9.74 -7.37
CA ALA A 26 11.54 8.35 -7.80
C ALA A 26 11.33 8.13 -9.31
N SER A 27 11.38 9.18 -10.13
CA SER A 27 11.04 9.18 -11.56
C SER A 27 11.81 8.14 -12.41
N ALA A 28 13.00 7.72 -11.97
CA ALA A 28 13.77 6.70 -12.69
C ALA A 28 13.25 5.26 -12.52
N LYS A 29 12.36 4.99 -11.56
CA LYS A 29 12.00 3.62 -11.17
C LYS A 29 11.22 2.84 -12.22
N ASN A 30 10.29 3.49 -12.90
CA ASN A 30 9.40 2.82 -13.87
C ASN A 30 9.86 2.94 -15.32
N THR A 31 10.98 3.64 -15.56
CA THR A 31 11.45 3.90 -16.92
C THR A 31 12.63 3.01 -17.26
N GLU A 32 12.47 2.16 -18.24
CA GLU A 32 13.58 1.48 -18.88
C GLU A 32 14.08 2.30 -20.07
N ARG A 33 15.35 2.62 -20.05
CA ARG A 33 16.00 3.38 -21.14
C ARG A 33 17.08 2.56 -21.82
N THR A 34 16.97 2.43 -23.13
CA THR A 34 18.03 1.88 -23.97
C THR A 34 18.45 2.96 -24.96
N ASN A 35 19.72 3.35 -24.94
CA ASN A 35 20.27 4.43 -25.79
C ASN A 35 19.52 5.78 -25.63
N GLY A 36 19.06 6.10 -24.40
CA GLY A 36 18.35 7.34 -24.12
C GLY A 36 16.84 7.34 -24.47
N GLN A 37 16.35 6.28 -25.09
CA GLN A 37 14.93 6.13 -25.42
C GLN A 37 14.20 5.28 -24.38
N ASN A 38 12.96 5.63 -24.08
CA ASN A 38 12.09 4.84 -23.20
C ASN A 38 11.68 3.55 -23.94
N THR A 39 12.09 2.39 -23.41
CA THR A 39 11.88 1.07 -24.02
C THR A 39 10.89 0.20 -23.25
N GLY A 40 10.32 0.69 -22.15
CA GLY A 40 9.31 -0.04 -21.40
C GLY A 40 9.26 0.29 -19.92
N ASN A 41 8.48 -0.51 -19.19
CA ASN A 41 8.31 -0.38 -17.74
C ASN A 41 9.25 -1.36 -17.00
N ALA A 42 10.28 -0.82 -16.37
CA ALA A 42 11.30 -1.61 -15.65
C ALA A 42 10.68 -2.37 -14.46
N THR A 43 9.69 -1.80 -13.79
CA THR A 43 8.99 -2.44 -12.66
C THR A 43 8.23 -3.68 -13.11
N LEU A 44 7.45 -3.61 -14.18
CA LEU A 44 6.74 -4.77 -14.72
C LEU A 44 7.68 -5.88 -15.18
N LYS A 45 8.81 -5.53 -15.81
CA LYS A 45 9.83 -6.51 -16.20
C LYS A 45 10.48 -7.18 -14.99
N ALA A 46 10.76 -6.41 -13.93
CA ALA A 46 11.30 -6.96 -12.69
C ALA A 46 10.31 -7.93 -12.02
N ILE A 47 9.03 -7.57 -11.94
CA ILE A 47 7.97 -8.43 -11.38
C ILE A 47 7.86 -9.73 -12.20
N ASP A 48 7.76 -9.64 -13.52
CA ASP A 48 7.68 -10.81 -14.40
C ASP A 48 8.91 -11.72 -14.24
N TYR A 49 10.11 -11.14 -14.19
CA TYR A 49 11.33 -11.90 -13.94
C TYR A 49 11.30 -12.63 -12.59
N LEU A 50 10.84 -11.96 -11.53
CA LEU A 50 10.72 -12.55 -10.20
C LEU A 50 9.70 -13.70 -10.18
N HIS A 51 8.53 -13.51 -10.79
CA HIS A 51 7.48 -14.54 -10.88
C HIS A 51 7.95 -15.78 -11.66
N ARG A 52 8.61 -15.60 -12.82
CA ARG A 52 9.21 -16.70 -13.59
C ARG A 52 10.24 -17.50 -12.79
N ASN A 53 10.91 -16.86 -11.84
CA ASN A 53 11.86 -17.49 -10.93
C ASN A 53 11.21 -17.96 -9.62
N GLN A 54 9.88 -18.04 -9.57
CA GLN A 54 9.12 -18.48 -8.39
C GLN A 54 9.44 -17.67 -7.12
N MET A 55 9.67 -16.37 -7.29
CA MET A 55 9.82 -15.41 -6.20
C MET A 55 8.50 -14.69 -5.97
N TYR A 56 8.12 -14.52 -4.71
CA TYR A 56 6.92 -13.83 -4.29
C TYR A 56 7.23 -12.34 -4.12
N VAL A 57 6.44 -11.48 -4.74
CA VAL A 57 6.69 -10.04 -4.76
C VAL A 57 5.88 -9.34 -3.68
N VAL A 58 6.57 -8.77 -2.71
CA VAL A 58 5.99 -7.82 -1.75
C VAL A 58 6.16 -6.42 -2.36
N GLY A 59 5.08 -5.82 -2.84
CA GLY A 59 5.13 -4.53 -3.55
C GLY A 59 4.87 -3.37 -2.63
N GLY A 60 5.86 -2.47 -2.50
CA GLY A 60 5.73 -1.20 -1.80
C GLY A 60 5.18 -0.13 -2.73
N LEU A 61 4.01 0.44 -2.39
CA LEU A 61 3.42 1.56 -3.10
C LEU A 61 3.13 2.70 -2.13
N ILE A 62 3.10 3.93 -2.67
CA ILE A 62 2.72 5.14 -1.93
C ILE A 62 1.56 5.79 -2.67
N VAL A 63 0.46 6.02 -1.96
CA VAL A 63 -0.74 6.68 -2.49
C VAL A 63 -1.17 7.82 -1.57
N GLY A 64 -1.68 8.90 -2.14
CA GLY A 64 -2.07 10.10 -1.40
C GLY A 64 -1.06 11.26 -1.57
N SER A 65 -0.36 11.31 -2.71
CA SER A 65 0.42 12.49 -3.13
C SER A 65 -0.49 13.72 -3.26
N PRO A 66 0.03 14.96 -3.20
CA PRO A 66 -0.79 16.17 -3.25
C PRO A 66 -1.80 16.20 -4.40
N GLY A 67 -1.38 15.88 -5.62
CA GLY A 67 -2.22 15.88 -6.81
C GLY A 67 -3.09 14.63 -7.01
N ASP A 68 -3.04 13.66 -6.10
CA ASP A 68 -3.79 12.42 -6.27
C ASP A 68 -5.30 12.66 -6.27
N THR A 69 -5.95 12.09 -7.28
CA THR A 69 -7.41 11.96 -7.39
C THR A 69 -7.85 10.55 -7.01
N ARG A 70 -9.16 10.32 -6.96
CA ARG A 70 -9.70 8.96 -6.75
C ARG A 70 -9.25 7.99 -7.85
N GLU A 71 -9.24 8.48 -9.09
CA GLU A 71 -8.88 7.70 -10.28
C GLU A 71 -7.40 7.33 -10.28
N SER A 72 -6.51 8.27 -9.91
CA SER A 72 -5.07 8.03 -9.83
C SER A 72 -4.73 7.01 -8.74
N ILE A 73 -5.33 7.15 -7.56
CA ILE A 73 -5.18 6.19 -6.47
C ILE A 73 -5.68 4.81 -6.91
N GLU A 74 -6.89 4.73 -7.50
CA GLU A 74 -7.45 3.44 -7.94
C GLU A 74 -6.60 2.78 -9.01
N ALA A 75 -5.98 3.53 -9.92
CA ALA A 75 -5.03 3.00 -10.90
C ALA A 75 -3.83 2.32 -10.24
N ASN A 76 -3.25 2.94 -9.21
CA ASN A 76 -2.17 2.34 -8.41
C ASN A 76 -2.62 1.09 -7.65
N LEU A 77 -3.82 1.13 -7.06
CA LEU A 77 -4.38 0.00 -6.32
C LEU A 77 -4.72 -1.16 -7.26
N GLU A 78 -5.23 -0.88 -8.46
CA GLU A 78 -5.50 -1.91 -9.49
C GLU A 78 -4.20 -2.55 -10.00
N PHE A 79 -3.17 -1.75 -10.22
CA PHE A 79 -1.85 -2.28 -10.53
C PHE A 79 -1.36 -3.24 -9.43
N ALA A 80 -1.51 -2.86 -8.16
CA ALA A 80 -1.13 -3.70 -7.04
C ALA A 80 -1.93 -5.02 -7.03
N ARG A 81 -3.25 -4.98 -7.20
CA ARG A 81 -4.11 -6.17 -7.26
C ARG A 81 -3.69 -7.14 -8.35
N ARG A 82 -3.22 -6.62 -9.47
CA ARG A 82 -2.90 -7.42 -10.65
C ARG A 82 -1.51 -8.01 -10.64
N TYR A 83 -0.52 -7.28 -10.13
CA TYR A 83 0.89 -7.62 -10.32
C TYR A 83 1.65 -7.92 -9.04
N VAL A 84 1.12 -7.52 -7.88
CA VAL A 84 1.78 -7.67 -6.60
C VAL A 84 1.16 -8.84 -5.82
N ASP A 85 1.99 -9.73 -5.28
CA ASP A 85 1.50 -10.87 -4.51
C ASP A 85 1.10 -10.49 -3.08
N TRP A 86 1.85 -9.58 -2.46
CA TRP A 86 1.54 -9.05 -1.13
C TRP A 86 1.66 -7.53 -1.12
N PRO A 87 0.58 -6.80 -0.77
CA PRO A 87 0.61 -5.35 -0.77
C PRO A 87 1.31 -4.80 0.47
N TYR A 88 2.13 -3.79 0.26
CA TYR A 88 2.67 -2.90 1.28
C TYR A 88 2.42 -1.46 0.85
N ILE A 89 1.17 -1.02 1.05
CA ILE A 89 0.71 0.28 0.56
C ILE A 89 0.78 1.29 1.70
N GLN A 90 1.47 2.38 1.46
CA GLN A 90 1.68 3.45 2.43
C GLN A 90 1.10 4.78 1.94
N HIS A 91 0.96 5.72 2.86
CA HIS A 91 0.69 7.12 2.60
C HIS A 91 1.97 7.93 2.72
N PRO A 92 2.09 9.06 1.99
CA PRO A 92 3.17 10.00 2.23
C PRO A 92 3.15 10.42 3.70
N THR A 93 4.31 10.31 4.34
CA THR A 93 4.47 10.66 5.75
C THR A 93 5.48 11.80 5.87
N PRO A 94 5.02 13.05 6.10
CA PRO A 94 5.86 14.23 6.10
C PRO A 94 6.63 14.34 7.41
N TYR A 95 7.67 13.51 7.59
CA TYR A 95 8.53 13.54 8.77
C TYR A 95 9.16 14.93 8.96
N PRO A 96 9.24 15.42 10.20
CA PRO A 96 9.78 16.74 10.48
C PRO A 96 11.16 16.98 9.83
N ARG A 97 11.37 18.21 9.30
CA ARG A 97 12.61 18.64 8.64
C ARG A 97 12.95 17.96 7.31
N THR A 98 12.00 17.25 6.70
CA THR A 98 12.17 16.73 5.34
C THR A 98 11.64 17.71 4.30
N PRO A 99 12.13 17.70 3.05
CA PRO A 99 11.54 18.46 1.96
C PRO A 99 10.06 18.19 1.79
N MET A 100 9.64 16.94 1.89
CA MET A 100 8.23 16.54 1.81
C MET A 100 7.35 17.28 2.83
N THR A 101 7.83 17.46 4.07
CA THR A 101 7.09 18.23 5.09
C THR A 101 6.87 19.67 4.67
N LYS A 102 7.91 20.27 4.06
CA LYS A 102 7.79 21.64 3.56
C LYS A 102 6.76 21.70 2.44
N ASP A 103 6.82 20.79 1.48
CA ASP A 103 5.93 20.75 0.32
C ASP A 103 4.46 20.58 0.75
N PHE A 104 4.17 19.65 1.67
CA PHE A 104 2.81 19.47 2.21
C PHE A 104 2.33 20.64 3.08
N ARG A 105 3.23 21.27 3.86
CA ARG A 105 2.88 22.40 4.73
C ARG A 105 2.59 23.65 3.93
N ASP A 106 3.40 23.96 2.93
CA ASP A 106 3.22 25.13 2.06
C ASP A 106 1.88 25.07 1.31
N GLN A 107 1.38 23.87 1.04
CA GLN A 107 0.08 23.61 0.41
C GLN A 107 -1.08 23.45 1.41
N GLY A 108 -0.83 23.49 2.71
CA GLY A 108 -1.88 23.31 3.73
C GLY A 108 -2.53 21.94 3.72
N LEU A 109 -1.79 20.90 3.36
CA LEU A 109 -2.30 19.52 3.21
C LEU A 109 -2.07 18.62 4.43
N ILE A 110 -1.31 19.08 5.45
CA ILE A 110 -1.10 18.31 6.69
C ILE A 110 -2.36 18.44 7.55
N MET A 111 -2.99 17.31 7.84
CA MET A 111 -4.23 17.25 8.63
C MET A 111 -4.00 16.80 10.06
N ASN A 112 -2.87 16.14 10.32
CA ASN A 112 -2.52 15.63 11.63
C ASN A 112 -1.01 15.75 11.85
N GLU A 113 -0.61 16.36 12.95
CA GLU A 113 0.79 16.55 13.34
C GLU A 113 1.23 15.64 14.49
N GLN A 114 0.39 14.69 14.92
CA GLN A 114 0.72 13.71 15.96
C GLN A 114 1.71 12.68 15.40
N LEU A 115 2.94 12.73 15.87
CA LEU A 115 4.03 11.88 15.35
C LEU A 115 3.78 10.39 15.58
N GLU A 116 2.99 10.04 16.56
CA GLU A 116 2.56 8.67 16.86
C GLU A 116 1.72 8.06 15.72
N GLU A 117 1.07 8.90 14.91
CA GLU A 117 0.30 8.47 13.75
C GLU A 117 1.11 8.49 12.43
N TYR A 118 2.42 8.83 12.47
CA TYR A 118 3.30 8.89 11.30
C TYR A 118 3.89 7.50 10.98
N ASP A 119 3.03 6.50 10.84
CA ASP A 119 3.38 5.10 10.60
C ASP A 119 3.29 4.64 9.13
N GLY A 120 3.03 5.58 8.23
CA GLY A 120 2.86 5.33 6.81
C GLY A 120 1.54 4.63 6.44
N THR A 121 0.78 4.13 7.41
CA THR A 121 -0.49 3.43 7.17
C THR A 121 -1.71 4.23 7.64
N THR A 122 -1.50 5.30 8.40
CA THR A 122 -2.48 6.33 8.72
C THR A 122 -2.27 7.49 7.76
N ALA A 123 -3.32 7.95 7.10
CA ALA A 123 -3.24 9.13 6.26
C ALA A 123 -3.24 10.39 7.13
N VAL A 124 -2.05 10.95 7.35
CA VAL A 124 -1.85 12.21 8.10
C VAL A 124 -1.93 13.45 7.21
N VAL A 125 -1.97 13.26 5.91
CA VAL A 125 -2.12 14.29 4.89
C VAL A 125 -3.36 14.03 4.05
N ARG A 126 -3.97 15.09 3.55
CA ARG A 126 -4.99 15.01 2.50
C ARG A 126 -4.36 15.28 1.14
N THR A 127 -5.07 14.95 0.05
CA THR A 127 -4.72 15.44 -1.27
C THR A 127 -5.46 16.78 -1.55
N GLU A 128 -5.20 17.38 -2.67
CA GLU A 128 -5.99 18.55 -3.14
C GLU A 128 -7.45 18.18 -3.41
N HIS A 129 -7.71 16.91 -3.75
CA HIS A 129 -8.99 16.40 -4.23
C HIS A 129 -9.74 15.54 -3.22
N LEU A 130 -9.03 14.89 -2.28
CA LEU A 130 -9.62 13.92 -1.36
C LEU A 130 -9.21 14.18 0.09
N PRO A 131 -10.14 14.02 1.04
CA PRO A 131 -9.80 14.05 2.47
C PRO A 131 -8.93 12.84 2.85
N ALA A 132 -8.07 13.01 3.84
CA ALA A 132 -7.15 11.99 4.33
C ALA A 132 -7.86 10.66 4.68
N GLU A 133 -9.04 10.74 5.31
CA GLU A 133 -9.84 9.57 5.66
C GLU A 133 -10.27 8.75 4.44
N GLU A 134 -10.61 9.40 3.34
CA GLU A 134 -11.01 8.72 2.11
C GLU A 134 -9.82 8.00 1.46
N VAL A 135 -8.65 8.65 1.43
CA VAL A 135 -7.40 8.04 0.94
C VAL A 135 -7.06 6.78 1.77
N GLU A 136 -7.13 6.89 3.09
CA GLU A 136 -6.88 5.75 4.00
C GLU A 136 -7.92 4.63 3.81
N PHE A 137 -9.19 4.98 3.60
CA PHE A 137 -10.25 4.02 3.35
C PHE A 137 -10.02 3.23 2.04
N MET A 138 -9.66 3.92 0.96
CA MET A 138 -9.34 3.29 -0.33
C MET A 138 -8.19 2.29 -0.18
N ARG A 139 -7.09 2.67 0.48
CA ARG A 139 -5.97 1.80 0.77
C ARG A 139 -6.39 0.58 1.59
N TRP A 140 -7.07 0.80 2.72
CA TRP A 140 -7.52 -0.27 3.62
C TRP A 140 -8.40 -1.29 2.90
N LYS A 141 -9.35 -0.81 2.08
CA LYS A 141 -10.23 -1.66 1.30
C LYS A 141 -9.46 -2.51 0.29
N ALA A 142 -8.54 -1.90 -0.44
CA ALA A 142 -7.71 -2.60 -1.42
C ALA A 142 -6.81 -3.65 -0.78
N GLU A 143 -6.10 -3.32 0.31
CA GLU A 143 -5.26 -4.28 1.02
C GLU A 143 -6.07 -5.45 1.58
N ARG A 144 -7.23 -5.17 2.16
CA ARG A 144 -8.13 -6.20 2.68
C ARG A 144 -8.56 -7.17 1.58
N TRP A 145 -8.96 -6.63 0.42
CA TRP A 145 -9.32 -7.42 -0.75
C TRP A 145 -8.15 -8.30 -1.19
N MET A 146 -6.97 -7.74 -1.37
CA MET A 146 -5.78 -8.46 -1.82
C MET A 146 -5.37 -9.56 -0.83
N LYS A 147 -5.36 -9.27 0.47
CA LYS A 147 -5.00 -10.24 1.52
C LYS A 147 -5.93 -11.47 1.52
N VAL A 148 -7.18 -11.31 1.13
CA VAL A 148 -8.13 -12.42 1.01
C VAL A 148 -7.96 -13.16 -0.32
N HIS A 149 -7.96 -12.44 -1.44
CA HIS A 149 -7.95 -13.04 -2.77
C HIS A 149 -6.62 -13.68 -3.15
N HIS A 150 -5.52 -13.26 -2.53
CA HIS A 150 -4.20 -13.83 -2.79
C HIS A 150 -3.87 -15.05 -1.90
N ILE A 151 -4.74 -15.45 -0.96
CA ILE A 151 -4.54 -16.65 -0.12
C ILE A 151 -4.23 -17.91 -0.94
N PRO A 152 -4.96 -18.25 -2.03
CA PRO A 152 -4.67 -19.44 -2.80
C PRO A 152 -3.27 -19.44 -3.43
N ALA A 153 -2.82 -18.26 -3.91
CA ALA A 153 -1.47 -18.09 -4.45
C ALA A 153 -0.41 -18.22 -3.35
N ALA A 154 -0.63 -17.60 -2.20
CA ALA A 154 0.25 -17.70 -1.04
C ALA A 154 0.37 -19.15 -0.52
N LEU A 155 -0.74 -19.89 -0.43
CA LEU A 155 -0.75 -21.30 -0.05
C LEU A 155 0.05 -22.17 -1.03
N ARG A 156 -0.03 -21.89 -2.33
CA ARG A 156 0.75 -22.61 -3.35
C ARG A 156 2.25 -22.30 -3.24
N HIS A 157 2.59 -21.05 -2.90
CA HIS A 157 3.96 -20.59 -2.84
C HIS A 157 4.68 -21.03 -1.57
N ASP A 158 4.06 -20.87 -0.41
CA ASP A 158 4.62 -21.20 0.90
C ASP A 158 3.52 -21.67 1.87
N PRO A 159 3.05 -22.92 1.72
CA PRO A 159 1.97 -23.46 2.55
C PRO A 159 2.31 -23.46 4.04
N ARG A 160 3.58 -23.73 4.39
CA ARG A 160 4.02 -23.75 5.80
C ARG A 160 3.88 -22.39 6.46
N PHE A 161 4.31 -21.32 5.77
CA PHE A 161 4.17 -19.96 6.27
C PHE A 161 2.70 -19.59 6.49
N VAL A 162 1.84 -19.89 5.50
CA VAL A 162 0.41 -19.58 5.57
C VAL A 162 -0.29 -20.36 6.68
N LEU A 163 0.02 -21.63 6.87
CA LEU A 163 -0.56 -22.44 7.94
C LEU A 163 -0.14 -21.95 9.34
N VAL A 164 1.10 -21.51 9.50
CA VAL A 164 1.63 -21.04 10.80
C VAL A 164 1.22 -19.60 11.11
N GLN A 165 1.25 -18.71 10.13
CA GLN A 165 1.04 -17.27 10.32
C GLN A 165 -0.32 -16.77 9.79
N GLY A 166 -0.99 -17.55 8.95
CA GLY A 166 -2.20 -17.11 8.25
C GLY A 166 -3.33 -16.68 9.18
N TRP A 167 -3.49 -17.35 10.33
CA TRP A 167 -4.50 -16.97 11.32
C TRP A 167 -4.26 -15.56 11.90
N LYS A 168 -3.00 -15.17 12.16
CA LYS A 168 -2.64 -13.82 12.61
C LYS A 168 -2.93 -12.79 11.52
N MET A 169 -2.60 -13.15 10.29
CA MET A 169 -2.86 -12.29 9.13
C MET A 169 -4.36 -12.10 8.91
N LEU A 170 -5.16 -13.15 9.02
CA LEU A 170 -6.62 -13.07 8.94
C LEU A 170 -7.21 -12.26 10.10
N ALA A 171 -6.78 -12.52 11.33
CA ALA A 171 -7.23 -11.75 12.50
C ALA A 171 -6.97 -10.25 12.31
N HIS A 172 -5.79 -9.88 11.83
CA HIS A 172 -5.46 -8.49 11.52
C HIS A 172 -6.29 -7.93 10.35
N THR A 173 -6.48 -8.70 9.29
CA THR A 173 -7.25 -8.30 8.10
C THR A 173 -8.72 -8.06 8.43
N PHE A 174 -9.29 -8.88 9.32
CA PHE A 174 -10.70 -8.78 9.72
C PHE A 174 -10.92 -7.98 11.02
N ARG A 175 -9.89 -7.31 11.51
CA ARG A 175 -10.02 -6.41 12.66
C ARG A 175 -11.10 -5.35 12.39
N GLY A 176 -11.97 -5.11 13.36
CA GLY A 176 -13.13 -4.23 13.21
C GLY A 176 -14.35 -4.87 12.53
N SER A 177 -14.21 -6.09 11.97
CA SER A 177 -15.36 -6.81 11.39
C SER A 177 -16.27 -7.40 12.46
N SER A 178 -17.55 -7.52 12.12
CA SER A 178 -18.58 -8.17 12.93
C SER A 178 -19.30 -9.24 12.11
N ILE A 179 -20.12 -10.07 12.76
CA ILE A 179 -21.00 -11.02 12.06
C ILE A 179 -21.90 -10.28 11.07
N ARG A 180 -22.39 -9.08 11.43
CA ARG A 180 -23.23 -8.26 10.54
C ARG A 180 -22.47 -7.81 9.28
N SER A 181 -21.20 -7.47 9.42
CA SER A 181 -20.36 -7.12 8.25
C SER A 181 -20.08 -8.34 7.36
N ALA A 182 -19.90 -9.51 7.94
CA ALA A 182 -19.74 -10.76 7.19
C ALA A 182 -21.00 -11.14 6.39
N LEU A 183 -22.17 -10.77 6.89
CA LEU A 183 -23.47 -10.97 6.23
C LEU A 183 -23.86 -9.80 5.30
N ALA A 184 -22.95 -8.88 5.02
CA ALA A 184 -23.21 -7.66 4.22
C ALA A 184 -24.36 -6.77 4.77
N LEU A 185 -24.68 -6.89 6.06
CA LEU A 185 -25.70 -6.08 6.74
C LEU A 185 -25.15 -4.75 7.29
N GLU A 186 -23.90 -4.45 7.00
CA GLU A 186 -23.19 -3.26 7.47
C GLU A 186 -22.27 -2.73 6.38
N SER A 187 -22.16 -1.41 6.27
CA SER A 187 -21.29 -0.79 5.28
C SER A 187 -19.80 -0.99 5.61
N GLU A 188 -18.97 -1.13 4.58
CA GLU A 188 -17.51 -1.23 4.72
C GLU A 188 -16.94 -0.01 5.48
N LYS A 189 -17.53 1.17 5.31
CA LYS A 189 -17.13 2.40 6.01
C LYS A 189 -17.24 2.28 7.53
N LYS A 190 -18.34 1.69 8.05
CA LYS A 190 -18.48 1.41 9.48
C LYS A 190 -17.46 0.40 10.01
N VAL A 191 -17.13 -0.60 9.21
CA VAL A 191 -16.05 -1.55 9.57
C VAL A 191 -14.71 -0.84 9.64
N PHE A 192 -14.44 0.05 8.70
CA PHE A 192 -13.23 0.84 8.66
C PHE A 192 -13.12 1.82 9.85
N GLU A 193 -14.20 2.49 10.21
CA GLU A 193 -14.25 3.37 11.39
C GLU A 193 -13.88 2.60 12.68
N ARG A 194 -14.45 1.40 12.88
CA ARG A 194 -14.06 0.54 14.01
C ARG A 194 -12.61 0.08 13.94
N TYR A 195 -12.13 -0.28 12.76
CA TYR A 195 -10.72 -0.62 12.55
C TYR A 195 -9.80 0.53 12.97
N ARG A 196 -10.11 1.76 12.56
CA ARG A 196 -9.35 2.96 12.97
C ARG A 196 -9.39 3.19 14.47
N ALA A 197 -10.57 3.06 15.09
CA ALA A 197 -10.73 3.22 16.54
C ALA A 197 -9.87 2.22 17.32
N ILE A 198 -9.90 0.94 16.93
CA ILE A 198 -9.07 -0.10 17.56
C ILE A 198 -7.57 0.21 17.39
N ARG A 199 -7.14 0.64 16.21
CA ARG A 199 -5.74 0.99 15.98
C ARG A 199 -5.27 2.15 16.83
N ARG A 200 -6.11 3.16 17.02
CA ARG A 200 -5.79 4.31 17.88
C ARG A 200 -5.66 3.89 19.34
N SER A 201 -6.62 3.10 19.86
CA SER A 201 -6.58 2.64 21.24
C SER A 201 -5.36 1.74 21.55
N GLU A 202 -4.88 0.97 20.57
CA GLU A 202 -3.68 0.14 20.75
C GLU A 202 -2.38 0.97 20.81
N ARG A 203 -2.35 2.15 20.18
CA ARG A 203 -1.18 3.05 20.22
C ARG A 203 -1.03 3.80 21.54
N GLU A 204 -2.11 4.02 22.26
CA GLU A 204 -2.08 4.69 23.57
C GLU A 204 -1.35 3.87 24.66
N TYR A 205 -0.99 2.61 24.36
CA TYR A 205 -0.33 1.68 25.29
C TYR A 205 1.12 1.33 24.89
N VAL A 206 1.70 1.98 23.93
CA VAL A 206 3.10 1.90 23.54
C VAL A 206 3.79 3.23 23.86
#